data_1bd9fb746627790f475bd2d31a1c4278
#
_entry.id   1bd9fb746627790f475bd2d31a1c4278
#
_cell.length_a   1.000
_cell.length_b   1.000
_cell.length_c   1.000
_cell.angle_alpha   90.00
_cell.angle_beta   90.00
_cell.angle_gamma   90.00
#
_symmetry.space_group_name_H-M   'P 1'
#
loop_
_entity.id
_entity.type
_entity.pdbx_description
1 polymer ?
#
loop_
_entity_poly.entity_id
_entity_poly.type
_entity_poly.pdbx_seq_one_letter_code
_entity_poly.pdbx_strand_id
1 'polypeptide(L)'
;MEEEKETEGLDLAGYKEKIPPVNKGFLTWEKDLVFTARIRGYQFEYDPQAQEGCWPTDTLLMSLAGCLAIDVVSFLRKMRAEITGFKIDVSGERNLTPPQYYKTMEMVINISGKSITPKKMDRVIALSQEKYCSVYHSLRKDIKVDVKYNITNE
;
A
#
# COMPACT_ATOMS: atom_id res chain seq x y z
N MET A 1 -9.42 27.76 -12.96
CA MET A 1 -10.23 27.39 -11.77
C MET A 1 -10.47 25.88 -11.64
N GLU A 2 -10.47 25.13 -12.73
CA GLU A 2 -10.60 23.65 -12.65
C GLU A 2 -9.26 22.95 -12.31
N GLU A 3 -8.12 23.54 -12.69
CA GLU A 3 -6.78 22.97 -12.38
C GLU A 3 -6.38 23.07 -10.91
N GLU A 4 -6.87 24.06 -10.17
CA GLU A 4 -6.57 24.19 -8.72
C GLU A 4 -7.31 23.17 -7.84
N LYS A 5 -8.45 22.64 -8.30
CA LYS A 5 -9.20 21.64 -7.54
C LYS A 5 -8.62 20.23 -7.62
N GLU A 6 -7.95 19.90 -8.72
CA GLU A 6 -7.28 18.59 -8.87
C GLU A 6 -6.02 18.47 -8.01
N THR A 7 -5.34 19.57 -7.72
CA THR A 7 -4.12 19.57 -6.90
C THR A 7 -4.40 19.49 -5.40
N GLU A 8 -5.53 20.00 -4.92
CA GLU A 8 -5.88 19.92 -3.49
C GLU A 8 -6.16 18.49 -3.01
N GLY A 9 -6.68 17.62 -3.87
CA GLY A 9 -6.95 16.21 -3.54
C GLY A 9 -5.70 15.32 -3.47
N LEU A 10 -4.54 15.81 -3.92
CA LEU A 10 -3.29 15.04 -4.03
C LEU A 10 -2.25 15.39 -2.96
N ASP A 11 -2.57 16.28 -2.04
CA ASP A 11 -1.67 16.61 -0.94
C ASP A 11 -1.73 15.55 0.15
N LEU A 12 -0.67 14.73 0.24
CA LEU A 12 -0.57 13.66 1.23
C LEU A 12 -0.65 14.18 2.68
N ALA A 13 -0.05 15.35 2.97
CA ALA A 13 -0.12 15.94 4.30
C ALA A 13 -1.56 16.30 4.66
N GLY A 14 -2.28 17.01 3.80
CA GLY A 14 -3.70 17.32 3.99
C GLY A 14 -4.59 16.08 4.08
N TYR A 15 -4.30 15.05 3.27
CA TYR A 15 -4.99 13.78 3.32
C TYR A 15 -4.83 13.09 4.68
N LYS A 16 -3.61 12.97 5.18
CA LYS A 16 -3.33 12.29 6.46
C LYS A 16 -3.85 13.05 7.67
N GLU A 17 -3.88 14.37 7.63
CA GLU A 17 -4.47 15.20 8.67
C GLU A 17 -6.00 15.04 8.79
N LYS A 18 -6.66 14.69 7.68
CA LYS A 18 -8.11 14.50 7.63
C LYS A 18 -8.57 13.10 8.03
N ILE A 19 -7.65 12.15 8.26
CA ILE A 19 -8.01 10.80 8.67
C ILE A 19 -8.47 10.82 10.13
N PRO A 20 -9.71 10.39 10.42
CA PRO A 20 -10.17 10.31 11.80
C PRO A 20 -9.40 9.23 12.57
N PRO A 21 -9.16 9.43 13.88
CA PRO A 21 -8.42 8.45 14.68
C PRO A 21 -9.15 7.12 14.85
N VAL A 22 -10.48 7.12 14.75
CA VAL A 22 -11.31 5.92 14.86
C VAL A 22 -11.84 5.52 13.49
N ASN A 23 -11.52 4.30 13.08
CA ASN A 23 -11.98 3.73 11.82
C ASN A 23 -12.85 2.52 12.13
N LYS A 24 -13.96 2.36 11.40
CA LYS A 24 -14.96 1.33 11.68
C LYS A 24 -15.31 0.57 10.41
N GLY A 25 -15.50 -0.72 10.54
CA GLY A 25 -16.01 -1.61 9.51
C GLY A 25 -16.74 -2.77 10.14
N PHE A 26 -17.32 -3.64 9.33
CA PHE A 26 -17.97 -4.84 9.80
C PHE A 26 -17.86 -5.98 8.80
N LEU A 27 -17.95 -7.22 9.32
CA LEU A 27 -17.98 -8.44 8.55
C LEU A 27 -19.37 -9.07 8.67
N THR A 28 -19.88 -9.56 7.56
CA THR A 28 -21.11 -10.32 7.51
C THR A 28 -20.79 -11.75 7.04
N TRP A 29 -21.23 -12.76 7.79
CA TRP A 29 -21.13 -14.13 7.34
C TRP A 29 -22.13 -14.41 6.23
N GLU A 30 -21.66 -14.95 5.11
CA GLU A 30 -22.50 -15.26 3.96
C GLU A 30 -22.87 -16.74 3.92
N LYS A 31 -21.86 -17.61 3.87
CA LYS A 31 -22.02 -19.08 3.82
C LYS A 31 -20.67 -19.72 4.14
N ASP A 32 -20.66 -20.97 4.59
CA ASP A 32 -19.44 -21.73 4.88
C ASP A 32 -18.41 -20.91 5.68
N LEU A 33 -17.27 -20.58 5.11
CA LEU A 33 -16.25 -19.68 5.70
C LEU A 33 -16.07 -18.41 4.88
N VAL A 34 -17.07 -18.03 4.08
CA VAL A 34 -17.09 -16.83 3.26
C VAL A 34 -17.72 -15.68 4.03
N PHE A 35 -17.00 -14.56 4.10
CA PHE A 35 -17.43 -13.35 4.78
C PHE A 35 -17.32 -12.14 3.84
N THR A 36 -18.29 -11.23 3.94
CA THR A 36 -18.22 -9.94 3.25
C THR A 36 -17.75 -8.88 4.23
N ALA A 37 -16.66 -8.21 3.87
CA ALA A 37 -16.11 -7.08 4.60
C ALA A 37 -16.65 -5.77 4.01
N ARG A 38 -17.08 -4.85 4.86
CA ARG A 38 -17.55 -3.53 4.46
C ARG A 38 -16.88 -2.45 5.29
N ILE A 39 -16.32 -1.49 4.60
CA ILE A 39 -15.68 -0.32 5.21
C ILE A 39 -15.81 0.89 4.28
N ARG A 40 -16.26 2.03 4.80
CA ARG A 40 -16.40 3.30 4.05
C ARG A 40 -17.18 3.18 2.73
N GLY A 41 -18.19 2.31 2.66
CA GLY A 41 -18.96 2.07 1.44
C GLY A 41 -18.29 1.13 0.44
N TYR A 42 -17.09 0.62 0.74
CA TYR A 42 -16.42 -0.40 -0.06
C TYR A 42 -16.65 -1.79 0.50
N GLN A 43 -16.61 -2.77 -0.39
CA GLN A 43 -16.93 -4.15 -0.09
C GLN A 43 -15.94 -5.09 -0.78
N PHE A 44 -15.54 -6.13 -0.06
CA PHE A 44 -14.76 -7.26 -0.61
C PHE A 44 -15.00 -8.51 0.22
N GLU A 45 -14.69 -9.67 -0.34
CA GLU A 45 -14.94 -10.95 0.29
C GLU A 45 -13.66 -11.61 0.78
N TYR A 46 -13.75 -12.30 1.95
CA TYR A 46 -12.75 -13.24 2.42
C TYR A 46 -13.26 -14.66 2.21
N ASP A 47 -12.43 -15.51 1.62
CA ASP A 47 -12.72 -16.90 1.35
C ASP A 47 -11.44 -17.74 1.50
N PRO A 48 -11.39 -18.70 2.47
CA PRO A 48 -10.21 -19.55 2.65
C PRO A 48 -9.90 -20.43 1.44
N GLN A 49 -10.88 -20.70 0.58
CA GLN A 49 -10.69 -21.48 -0.65
C GLN A 49 -10.26 -20.63 -1.84
N ALA A 50 -10.20 -19.31 -1.67
CA ALA A 50 -9.81 -18.33 -2.69
C ALA A 50 -10.61 -18.45 -4.01
N GLN A 51 -11.89 -18.77 -3.91
CA GLN A 51 -12.80 -18.89 -5.06
C GLN A 51 -13.69 -17.64 -5.21
N GLU A 52 -14.22 -17.13 -4.11
CA GLU A 52 -15.11 -15.97 -4.09
C GLU A 52 -14.45 -14.71 -3.47
N GLY A 53 -13.26 -14.86 -2.93
CA GLY A 53 -12.52 -13.78 -2.29
C GLY A 53 -11.08 -14.17 -2.03
N CYS A 54 -10.33 -13.28 -1.41
CA CYS A 54 -8.93 -13.50 -1.02
C CYS A 54 -8.83 -13.94 0.45
N TRP A 55 -7.61 -14.23 0.87
CA TRP A 55 -7.33 -14.50 2.28
C TRP A 55 -7.11 -13.19 3.07
N PRO A 56 -7.44 -13.17 4.37
CA PRO A 56 -7.15 -12.01 5.20
C PRO A 56 -5.68 -11.58 5.18
N THR A 57 -4.76 -12.53 5.12
CA THR A 57 -3.32 -12.26 5.02
C THR A 57 -2.93 -11.65 3.68
N ASP A 58 -3.69 -11.89 2.61
CA ASP A 58 -3.49 -11.25 1.30
C ASP A 58 -3.76 -9.74 1.39
N THR A 59 -4.82 -9.35 2.08
CA THR A 59 -5.12 -7.91 2.26
C THR A 59 -4.10 -7.20 3.13
N LEU A 60 -3.53 -7.88 4.13
CA LEU A 60 -2.44 -7.32 4.92
C LEU A 60 -1.22 -7.03 4.04
N LEU A 61 -0.83 -7.97 3.18
CA LEU A 61 0.26 -7.82 2.24
C LEU A 61 0.00 -6.69 1.25
N MET A 62 -1.19 -6.67 0.64
CA MET A 62 -1.59 -5.64 -0.32
C MET A 62 -1.74 -4.26 0.32
N SER A 63 -2.14 -4.19 1.60
CA SER A 63 -2.24 -2.91 2.30
C SER A 63 -0.87 -2.24 2.47
N LEU A 64 0.17 -3.01 2.71
CA LEU A 64 1.54 -2.49 2.78
C LEU A 64 1.98 -1.91 1.43
N ALA A 65 1.74 -2.66 0.35
CA ALA A 65 2.04 -2.19 -1.01
C ALA A 65 1.25 -0.93 -1.37
N GLY A 66 -0.04 -0.89 -1.06
CA GLY A 66 -0.90 0.27 -1.32
C GLY A 66 -0.46 1.52 -0.56
N CYS A 67 -0.08 1.38 0.70
CA CYS A 67 0.39 2.48 1.53
C CYS A 67 1.71 3.06 0.96
N LEU A 68 2.65 2.21 0.60
CA LEU A 68 3.90 2.61 -0.03
C LEU A 68 3.66 3.28 -1.40
N ALA A 69 2.77 2.73 -2.21
CA ALA A 69 2.44 3.28 -3.53
C ALA A 69 1.92 4.71 -3.45
N ILE A 70 0.99 4.96 -2.54
CA ILE A 70 0.43 6.31 -2.31
C ILE A 70 1.54 7.29 -1.92
N ASP A 71 2.41 6.90 -0.99
CA ASP A 71 3.51 7.74 -0.54
C ASP A 71 4.50 8.03 -1.68
N VAL A 72 4.94 7.01 -2.41
CA VAL A 72 5.92 7.14 -3.50
C VAL A 72 5.39 8.07 -4.60
N VAL A 73 4.18 7.84 -5.08
CA VAL A 73 3.58 8.66 -6.14
C VAL A 73 3.39 10.10 -5.65
N SER A 74 2.88 10.30 -4.46
CA SER A 74 2.65 11.62 -3.88
C SER A 74 3.95 12.41 -3.75
N PHE A 75 4.98 11.83 -3.18
CA PHE A 75 6.26 12.51 -2.98
C PHE A 75 7.01 12.76 -4.27
N LEU A 76 7.00 11.82 -5.23
CA LEU A 76 7.64 12.04 -6.52
C LEU A 76 6.98 13.18 -7.29
N ARG A 77 5.66 13.32 -7.22
CA ARG A 77 4.95 14.45 -7.81
C ARG A 77 5.37 15.79 -7.18
N LYS A 78 5.53 15.83 -5.87
CA LYS A 78 6.08 17.03 -5.17
C LYS A 78 7.51 17.33 -5.58
N MET A 79 8.28 16.33 -5.97
CA MET A 79 9.63 16.48 -6.51
C MET A 79 9.65 16.75 -8.02
N ARG A 80 8.49 17.07 -8.61
CA ARG A 80 8.32 17.39 -10.03
C ARG A 80 8.70 16.28 -10.99
N ALA A 81 8.57 15.01 -10.56
CA ALA A 81 8.65 13.86 -11.45
C ALA A 81 7.31 13.64 -12.14
N GLU A 82 7.36 13.21 -13.39
CA GLU A 82 6.20 12.79 -14.16
C GLU A 82 6.16 11.26 -14.17
N ILE A 83 5.04 10.68 -13.75
CA ILE A 83 4.86 9.24 -13.70
C ILE A 83 3.89 8.82 -14.79
N THR A 84 4.33 7.95 -15.70
CA THR A 84 3.51 7.40 -16.79
C THR A 84 3.09 5.97 -16.54
N GLY A 85 3.80 5.24 -15.68
CA GLY A 85 3.45 3.88 -15.30
C GLY A 85 3.96 3.56 -13.90
N PHE A 86 3.17 2.77 -13.17
CA PHE A 86 3.52 2.36 -11.82
C PHE A 86 2.93 0.98 -11.52
N LYS A 87 3.76 0.07 -11.05
CA LYS A 87 3.36 -1.26 -10.60
C LYS A 87 4.23 -1.67 -9.41
N ILE A 88 3.63 -2.30 -8.42
CA ILE A 88 4.36 -2.99 -7.35
C ILE A 88 4.03 -4.47 -7.43
N ASP A 89 5.07 -5.29 -7.54
CA ASP A 89 4.97 -6.71 -7.27
C ASP A 89 5.29 -6.93 -5.79
N VAL A 90 4.40 -7.60 -5.08
CA VAL A 90 4.56 -7.83 -3.64
C VAL A 90 4.51 -9.32 -3.36
N SER A 91 5.42 -9.77 -2.48
CA SER A 91 5.46 -11.14 -2.00
C SER A 91 5.75 -11.16 -0.50
N GLY A 92 5.29 -12.22 0.16
CA GLY A 92 5.55 -12.41 1.59
C GLY A 92 5.79 -13.87 1.89
N GLU A 93 6.75 -14.14 2.76
CA GLU A 93 7.00 -15.48 3.27
C GLU A 93 6.46 -15.60 4.69
N ARG A 94 5.61 -16.58 4.89
CA ARG A 94 4.96 -16.84 6.19
C ARG A 94 5.70 -17.92 6.95
N ASN A 95 5.55 -17.91 8.28
CA ASN A 95 5.99 -19.00 9.11
C ASN A 95 5.23 -20.28 8.74
N LEU A 96 5.91 -21.44 8.73
CA LEU A 96 5.32 -22.70 8.28
C LEU A 96 4.30 -23.28 9.27
N THR A 97 4.46 -22.98 10.54
CA THR A 97 3.60 -23.48 11.61
C THR A 97 2.74 -22.35 12.20
N PRO A 98 1.54 -22.64 12.73
CA PRO A 98 0.73 -21.63 13.40
C PRO A 98 1.43 -21.01 14.63
N PRO A 99 1.29 -19.70 14.82
CA PRO A 99 0.61 -18.76 13.95
C PRO A 99 1.46 -18.44 12.72
N GLN A 100 0.85 -18.56 11.53
CA GLN A 100 1.54 -18.39 10.25
C GLN A 100 1.65 -16.91 9.87
N TYR A 101 2.33 -16.14 10.68
CA TYR A 101 2.61 -14.73 10.45
C TYR A 101 3.64 -14.53 9.33
N TYR A 102 3.69 -13.36 8.73
CA TYR A 102 4.74 -13.02 7.76
C TYR A 102 6.08 -12.83 8.48
N LYS A 103 7.11 -13.54 8.01
CA LYS A 103 8.51 -13.35 8.42
C LYS A 103 9.18 -12.28 7.58
N THR A 104 8.91 -12.29 6.28
CA THR A 104 9.46 -11.34 5.32
C THR A 104 8.37 -10.86 4.37
N MET A 105 8.51 -9.62 3.91
CA MET A 105 7.71 -9.03 2.85
C MET A 105 8.66 -8.33 1.89
N GLU A 106 8.51 -8.59 0.60
CA GLU A 106 9.32 -7.95 -0.45
C GLU A 106 8.42 -7.22 -1.42
N MET A 107 8.81 -5.99 -1.78
CA MET A 107 8.14 -5.19 -2.78
C MET A 107 9.13 -4.78 -3.86
N VAL A 108 8.73 -4.92 -5.12
CA VAL A 108 9.50 -4.47 -6.28
C VAL A 108 8.65 -3.45 -7.03
N ILE A 109 9.09 -2.19 -7.02
CA ILE A 109 8.42 -1.10 -7.71
C ILE A 109 8.97 -1.02 -9.13
N ASN A 110 8.08 -1.13 -10.11
CA ASN A 110 8.40 -0.87 -11.50
C ASN A 110 7.74 0.46 -11.89
N ILE A 111 8.56 1.46 -12.16
CA ILE A 111 8.09 2.83 -12.39
C ILE A 111 8.66 3.40 -13.67
N SER A 112 7.83 4.06 -14.46
CA SER A 112 8.22 4.75 -15.68
C SER A 112 7.77 6.20 -15.67
N GLY A 113 8.51 7.04 -16.36
CA GLY A 113 8.20 8.46 -16.48
C GLY A 113 9.43 9.32 -16.74
N LYS A 114 9.34 10.58 -16.35
CA LYS A 114 10.39 11.58 -16.52
C LYS A 114 10.86 12.14 -15.19
N SER A 115 12.14 12.46 -15.12
CA SER A 115 12.76 13.06 -13.93
C SER A 115 12.65 12.17 -12.68
N ILE A 116 12.62 10.84 -12.88
CA ILE A 116 12.67 9.84 -11.83
C ILE A 116 14.12 9.37 -11.71
N THR A 117 14.73 9.58 -10.56
CA THR A 117 16.14 9.22 -10.33
C THR A 117 16.26 8.27 -9.14
N PRO A 118 17.33 7.46 -9.08
CA PRO A 118 17.58 6.64 -7.89
C PRO A 118 17.61 7.44 -6.60
N LYS A 119 18.18 8.62 -6.61
CA LYS A 119 18.21 9.52 -5.43
C LYS A 119 16.82 9.89 -4.96
N LYS A 120 15.91 10.24 -5.89
CA LYS A 120 14.51 10.53 -5.56
C LYS A 120 13.80 9.28 -5.04
N MET A 121 14.00 8.13 -5.68
CA MET A 121 13.38 6.88 -5.25
C MET A 121 13.84 6.49 -3.84
N ASP A 122 15.14 6.52 -3.58
CA ASP A 122 15.67 6.21 -2.25
C ASP A 122 15.10 7.15 -1.18
N ARG A 123 14.97 8.43 -1.51
CA ARG A 123 14.43 9.44 -0.61
C ARG A 123 12.95 9.20 -0.28
N VAL A 124 12.11 8.94 -1.28
CA VAL A 124 10.67 8.75 -1.05
C VAL A 124 10.36 7.43 -0.33
N ILE A 125 11.12 6.37 -0.63
CA ILE A 125 10.99 5.09 0.08
C ILE A 125 11.39 5.27 1.55
N ALA A 126 12.50 5.93 1.82
CA ALA A 126 12.94 6.20 3.19
C ALA A 126 11.91 7.04 3.97
N LEU A 127 11.37 8.09 3.36
CA LEU A 127 10.33 8.91 3.99
C LEU A 127 9.08 8.10 4.32
N SER A 128 8.64 7.22 3.41
CA SER A 128 7.49 6.36 3.63
C SER A 128 7.73 5.44 4.83
N GLN A 129 8.84 4.72 4.84
CA GLN A 129 9.15 3.75 5.89
C GLN A 129 9.46 4.40 7.25
N GLU A 130 10.17 5.51 7.27
CA GLU A 130 10.56 6.18 8.51
C GLU A 130 9.40 6.94 9.17
N LYS A 131 8.48 7.52 8.36
CA LYS A 131 7.54 8.50 8.90
C LYS A 131 6.09 8.31 8.47
N TYR A 132 5.81 7.99 7.22
CA TYR A 132 4.47 8.19 6.67
C TYR A 132 3.63 6.93 6.47
N CYS A 133 4.23 5.76 6.27
CA CYS A 133 3.46 4.54 6.02
C CYS A 133 2.83 4.00 7.29
N SER A 134 1.54 4.27 7.48
CA SER A 134 0.79 3.82 8.65
C SER A 134 0.74 2.30 8.76
N VAL A 135 0.62 1.60 7.62
CA VAL A 135 0.60 0.14 7.60
C VAL A 135 1.95 -0.43 8.03
N TYR A 136 3.06 0.09 7.50
CA TYR A 136 4.40 -0.33 7.90
C TYR A 136 4.61 -0.21 9.41
N HIS A 137 4.20 0.93 9.98
CA HIS A 137 4.32 1.18 11.43
C HIS A 137 3.33 0.38 12.29
N SER A 138 2.31 -0.22 11.67
CA SER A 138 1.33 -1.09 12.36
C SER A 138 1.73 -2.56 12.35
N LEU A 139 2.75 -2.95 11.57
CA LEU A 139 3.26 -4.31 11.49
C LEU A 139 4.16 -4.64 12.68
N ARG A 140 4.32 -5.96 12.93
CA ARG A 140 5.37 -6.43 13.83
C ARG A 140 6.73 -5.91 13.38
N LYS A 141 7.54 -5.49 14.33
CA LYS A 141 8.85 -4.89 14.02
C LYS A 141 9.90 -5.91 13.59
N ASP A 142 9.67 -7.18 13.85
CA ASP A 142 10.55 -8.28 13.45
C ASP A 142 10.29 -8.80 12.03
N ILE A 143 9.27 -8.28 11.35
CA ILE A 143 9.05 -8.58 9.93
C ILE A 143 10.09 -7.84 9.10
N LYS A 144 10.86 -8.59 8.32
CA LYS A 144 11.83 -8.00 7.40
C LYS A 144 11.10 -7.52 6.15
N VAL A 145 11.14 -6.22 5.89
CA VAL A 145 10.51 -5.59 4.73
C VAL A 145 11.60 -5.06 3.80
N ASP A 146 11.68 -5.62 2.60
CA ASP A 146 12.60 -5.18 1.55
C ASP A 146 11.86 -4.47 0.44
N VAL A 147 12.38 -3.34 -0.02
CA VAL A 147 11.85 -2.57 -1.15
C VAL A 147 12.92 -2.41 -2.19
N LYS A 148 12.63 -2.86 -3.41
CA LYS A 148 13.48 -2.69 -4.59
C LYS A 148 12.70 -1.94 -5.66
N TYR A 149 13.41 -1.38 -6.63
CA TYR A 149 12.77 -0.67 -7.74
C TYR A 149 13.54 -0.77 -9.04
N ASN A 150 12.81 -0.65 -10.13
CA ASN A 150 13.32 -0.52 -11.48
C ASN A 150 12.73 0.75 -12.11
N ILE A 151 13.57 1.61 -12.65
CA ILE A 151 13.18 2.87 -13.28
C ILE A 151 13.33 2.72 -14.78
N THR A 152 12.27 3.09 -15.53
CA THR A 152 12.31 3.25 -16.97
C THR A 152 12.06 4.73 -17.29
N ASN A 153 13.09 5.44 -17.74
CA ASN A 153 12.96 6.83 -18.14
C ASN A 153 12.48 6.94 -19.60
N GLU A 154 11.58 7.86 -19.80
CA GLU A 154 10.99 8.19 -21.10
C GLU A 154 11.49 9.51 -21.65
#